data_932f20a2324b3f53472d96516516046e
#
_entry.id   932f20a2324b3f53472d96516516046e
#
_cell.length_a   1.000
_cell.length_b   1.000
_cell.length_c   1.000
_cell.angle_alpha   90.00
_cell.angle_beta   90.00
_cell.angle_gamma   90.00
#
_symmetry.space_group_name_H-M   'P 1'
#
loop_
_entity.id
_entity.type
_entity.pdbx_description
1 polymer ?
#
loop_
_entity_poly.entity_id
_entity_poly.type
_entity_poly.pdbx_seq_one_letter_code
_entity_poly.pdbx_strand_id
1 'polypeptide(L)'
;MSAPAWTAVDAPENAHWHQCEGTWFVGVDALPSNGMGAVEAGMVLGGTAYEFATHLFGSLALHPAQLSVIYPGYPKPRVGESEAAGRYRAKRDAAHLDGLKMELPERQRRMGEYHAWVLGVPLSESAASPLVVLEGSHLKLAAMLRAAFEGVPEDEWHRVDLTAAYTAVRSEIFETCQRVEVRAAVGEAYLVHRFALHGVAPWSGAETAPRMIAYFRPELTDRRRWLEAD
;
A
#
# COMPACT_ATOMS: atom_id res chain seq x y z
N MET A 1 0.12 19.04 -7.45
CA MET A 1 0.50 18.02 -6.43
C MET A 1 2.00 17.68 -6.41
N SER A 2 2.74 17.70 -7.53
CA SER A 2 4.15 17.28 -7.54
C SER A 2 5.10 18.19 -6.76
N ALA A 3 4.98 19.51 -6.84
CA ALA A 3 5.87 20.42 -6.12
C ALA A 3 5.73 20.30 -4.58
N PRO A 4 4.54 20.36 -3.98
CA PRO A 4 4.37 20.09 -2.56
C PRO A 4 4.85 18.69 -2.13
N ALA A 5 4.71 17.69 -3.00
CA ALA A 5 5.19 16.34 -2.71
C ALA A 5 6.71 16.28 -2.61
N TRP A 6 7.45 16.96 -3.50
CA TRP A 6 8.91 17.07 -3.40
C TRP A 6 9.34 17.84 -2.16
N THR A 7 8.66 18.94 -1.83
CA THR A 7 8.91 19.67 -0.58
C THR A 7 8.76 18.75 0.64
N ALA A 8 7.74 17.89 0.66
CA ALA A 8 7.53 16.93 1.74
C ALA A 8 8.62 15.83 1.78
N VAL A 9 9.07 15.34 0.61
CA VAL A 9 10.17 14.34 0.54
C VAL A 9 11.48 14.91 1.08
N ASP A 10 11.77 16.17 0.75
CA ASP A 10 13.03 16.84 1.13
C ASP A 10 12.99 17.46 2.54
N ALA A 11 11.84 17.40 3.22
CA ALA A 11 11.69 17.96 4.56
C ALA A 11 12.52 17.17 5.59
N PRO A 12 13.33 17.84 6.44
CA PRO A 12 14.20 17.17 7.40
C PRO A 12 13.47 16.24 8.36
N GLU A 13 12.25 16.59 8.78
CA GLU A 13 11.39 15.76 9.62
C GLU A 13 11.00 14.43 8.97
N ASN A 14 11.00 14.36 7.65
CA ASN A 14 10.66 13.18 6.85
C ASN A 14 11.88 12.33 6.46
N ALA A 15 13.09 12.74 6.83
CA ALA A 15 14.32 12.03 6.47
C ALA A 15 14.32 10.55 6.91
N HIS A 16 13.65 10.22 8.03
CA HIS A 16 13.53 8.88 8.57
C HIS A 16 12.74 7.91 7.68
N TRP A 17 11.97 8.44 6.72
CA TRP A 17 11.22 7.63 5.76
C TRP A 17 12.07 7.10 4.60
N HIS A 18 13.31 7.59 4.42
CA HIS A 18 14.24 7.01 3.45
C HIS A 18 14.74 5.65 3.90
N GLN A 19 14.49 4.65 3.10
CA GLN A 19 14.81 3.24 3.36
C GLN A 19 15.60 2.64 2.19
N CYS A 20 16.04 1.40 2.35
CA CYS A 20 16.74 0.67 1.30
C CYS A 20 17.94 1.47 0.75
N GLU A 21 18.82 1.95 1.64
CA GLU A 21 19.96 2.82 1.30
C GLU A 21 19.55 4.02 0.42
N GLY A 22 18.42 4.65 0.72
CA GLY A 22 17.90 5.82 0.01
C GLY A 22 17.21 5.52 -1.32
N THR A 23 17.06 4.25 -1.72
CA THR A 23 16.37 3.90 -2.96
C THR A 23 14.85 3.84 -2.83
N TRP A 24 14.31 4.02 -1.63
CA TRP A 24 12.88 4.06 -1.38
C TRP A 24 12.55 5.08 -0.27
N PHE A 25 11.68 6.03 -0.58
CA PHE A 25 11.02 6.89 0.41
C PHE A 25 9.59 6.40 0.62
N VAL A 26 9.22 6.11 1.88
CA VAL A 26 7.89 5.63 2.29
C VAL A 26 7.34 6.59 3.33
N GLY A 27 6.90 7.75 2.89
CA GLY A 27 6.39 8.81 3.75
C GLY A 27 4.91 8.60 4.08
N VAL A 28 4.62 7.90 5.17
CA VAL A 28 3.24 7.77 5.67
C VAL A 28 2.76 9.15 6.12
N ASP A 29 1.59 9.56 5.62
CA ASP A 29 0.98 10.87 5.88
C ASP A 29 1.88 12.08 5.54
N ALA A 30 2.89 11.87 4.69
CA ALA A 30 3.89 12.89 4.40
C ALA A 30 3.39 14.00 3.46
N LEU A 31 2.43 13.71 2.56
CA LEU A 31 1.85 14.74 1.71
C LEU A 31 0.70 15.43 2.44
N PRO A 32 0.85 16.70 2.86
CA PRO A 32 -0.19 17.40 3.62
C PRO A 32 -1.42 17.65 2.73
N SER A 33 -2.41 16.78 2.84
CA SER A 33 -3.72 16.91 2.21
C SER A 33 -4.82 16.93 3.29
N ASN A 34 -5.92 17.60 2.97
CA ASN A 34 -7.09 17.63 3.87
C ASN A 34 -7.96 16.37 3.72
N GLY A 35 -9.02 16.25 4.51
CA GLY A 35 -9.94 15.11 4.48
C GLY A 35 -10.68 14.89 3.15
N MET A 36 -10.56 15.80 2.19
CA MET A 36 -11.06 15.66 0.80
C MET A 36 -9.93 15.42 -0.21
N GLY A 37 -8.70 15.18 0.26
CA GLY A 37 -7.53 14.92 -0.59
C GLY A 37 -6.95 16.16 -1.29
N ALA A 38 -7.39 17.36 -0.93
CA ALA A 38 -6.81 18.58 -1.49
C ALA A 38 -5.45 18.88 -0.82
N VAL A 39 -4.44 19.14 -1.65
CA VAL A 39 -3.11 19.58 -1.24
C VAL A 39 -3.05 21.09 -1.34
N GLU A 40 -2.71 21.77 -0.24
CA GLU A 40 -2.75 23.24 -0.12
C GLU A 40 -4.13 23.80 -0.46
N ALA A 41 -4.23 24.87 -1.26
CA ALA A 41 -5.47 25.42 -1.78
C ALA A 41 -5.88 24.80 -3.14
N GLY A 42 -5.35 23.62 -3.45
CA GLY A 42 -5.59 22.91 -4.70
C GLY A 42 -6.97 22.27 -4.81
N MET A 43 -7.20 21.59 -5.93
CA MET A 43 -8.43 20.85 -6.16
C MET A 43 -8.54 19.66 -5.22
N VAL A 44 -9.76 19.34 -4.79
CA VAL A 44 -10.09 18.10 -4.06
C VAL A 44 -9.79 16.89 -4.94
N LEU A 45 -9.58 15.74 -4.30
CA LEU A 45 -9.42 14.48 -5.01
C LEU A 45 -10.71 14.17 -5.79
N GLY A 46 -10.56 13.75 -7.04
CA GLY A 46 -11.68 13.48 -7.94
C GLY A 46 -11.28 12.51 -9.05
N GLY A 47 -12.21 12.33 -10.02
CA GLY A 47 -12.02 11.45 -11.17
C GLY A 47 -12.59 10.06 -10.97
N THR A 48 -12.72 9.32 -12.09
CA THR A 48 -13.53 8.09 -12.17
C THR A 48 -13.16 7.03 -11.13
N ALA A 49 -11.88 6.83 -10.83
CA ALA A 49 -11.44 5.84 -9.83
C ALA A 49 -11.90 6.23 -8.41
N TYR A 50 -11.80 7.50 -8.05
CA TYR A 50 -12.26 8.00 -6.75
C TYR A 50 -13.78 7.99 -6.66
N GLU A 51 -14.47 8.40 -7.72
CA GLU A 51 -15.94 8.38 -7.81
C GLU A 51 -16.47 6.95 -7.67
N PHE A 52 -15.84 5.98 -8.33
CA PHE A 52 -16.17 4.57 -8.18
C PHE A 52 -16.00 4.08 -6.74
N ALA A 53 -14.87 4.40 -6.10
CA ALA A 53 -14.64 4.06 -4.70
C ALA A 53 -15.69 4.70 -3.77
N THR A 54 -16.04 5.97 -4.01
CA THR A 54 -17.07 6.70 -3.26
C THR A 54 -18.47 6.11 -3.50
N HIS A 55 -18.76 5.62 -4.70
CA HIS A 55 -20.01 4.93 -4.98
C HIS A 55 -20.16 3.64 -4.16
N LEU A 56 -19.09 2.86 -4.02
CA LEU A 56 -19.10 1.60 -3.27
C LEU A 56 -19.13 1.81 -1.74
N PHE A 57 -18.33 2.74 -1.24
CA PHE A 57 -18.07 2.87 0.20
C PHE A 57 -18.69 4.12 0.84
N GLY A 58 -19.24 5.02 0.05
CA GLY A 58 -19.62 6.35 0.50
C GLY A 58 -18.41 7.29 0.58
N SER A 59 -18.69 8.56 0.92
CA SER A 59 -17.61 9.54 1.16
C SER A 59 -16.94 9.26 2.49
N LEU A 60 -15.65 8.95 2.42
CA LEU A 60 -14.81 8.70 3.60
C LEU A 60 -13.82 9.85 3.79
N ALA A 61 -13.55 10.23 5.03
CA ALA A 61 -12.50 11.19 5.33
C ALA A 61 -11.14 10.58 4.98
N LEU A 62 -10.31 11.33 4.25
CA LEU A 62 -8.97 10.91 3.86
C LEU A 62 -7.96 11.37 4.91
N HIS A 63 -6.99 10.51 5.19
CA HIS A 63 -5.75 10.91 5.86
C HIS A 63 -4.85 11.69 4.88
N PRO A 64 -3.84 12.43 5.36
CA PRO A 64 -2.80 12.93 4.49
C PRO A 64 -2.22 11.79 3.66
N ALA A 65 -1.96 12.04 2.38
CA ALA A 65 -1.54 10.95 1.49
C ALA A 65 -0.15 10.42 1.86
N GLN A 66 0.00 9.09 1.76
CA GLN A 66 1.34 8.50 1.80
C GLN A 66 2.07 8.79 0.49
N LEU A 67 3.29 9.26 0.57
CA LEU A 67 4.20 9.37 -0.58
C LEU A 67 5.08 8.12 -0.68
N SER A 68 5.07 7.48 -1.85
CA SER A 68 6.01 6.42 -2.18
C SER A 68 6.88 6.87 -3.34
N VAL A 69 8.18 7.09 -3.07
CA VAL A 69 9.14 7.48 -4.10
C VAL A 69 10.19 6.38 -4.25
N ILE A 70 10.27 5.84 -5.45
CA ILE A 70 11.27 4.83 -5.80
C ILE A 70 12.34 5.47 -6.67
N TYR A 71 13.59 5.23 -6.31
CA TYR A 71 14.75 5.75 -7.00
C TYR A 71 15.48 4.66 -7.78
N PRO A 72 16.31 5.02 -8.77
CA PRO A 72 17.15 4.09 -9.49
C PRO A 72 17.94 3.16 -8.57
N GLY A 73 17.96 1.88 -8.93
CA GLY A 73 18.66 0.86 -8.15
C GLY A 73 17.86 0.20 -7.03
N TYR A 74 16.58 0.55 -6.85
CA TYR A 74 15.68 -0.17 -5.95
C TYR A 74 15.47 -1.63 -6.39
N PRO A 75 15.45 -2.62 -5.45
CA PRO A 75 15.64 -2.46 -4.01
C PRO A 75 17.10 -2.67 -3.59
N LYS A 76 17.57 -1.81 -2.72
CA LYS A 76 18.76 -2.09 -1.92
C LYS A 76 18.38 -2.67 -0.55
N PRO A 77 19.30 -3.32 0.17
CA PRO A 77 19.04 -3.81 1.52
C PRO A 77 18.63 -2.69 2.49
N ARG A 78 17.84 -3.03 3.50
CA ARG A 78 17.62 -2.16 4.66
C ARG A 78 18.69 -2.40 5.69
N VAL A 79 19.04 -1.39 6.47
CA VAL A 79 19.97 -1.54 7.60
C VAL A 79 19.43 -2.63 8.57
N GLY A 80 20.26 -3.60 8.88
CA GLY A 80 19.90 -4.73 9.76
C GLY A 80 18.94 -5.76 9.14
N GLU A 81 18.65 -5.66 7.84
CA GLU A 81 17.78 -6.62 7.16
C GLU A 81 18.51 -7.96 6.95
N SER A 82 17.75 -9.06 7.12
CA SER A 82 18.26 -10.38 6.75
C SER A 82 18.33 -10.54 5.23
N GLU A 83 19.27 -11.35 4.72
CA GLU A 83 19.32 -11.67 3.29
C GLU A 83 18.02 -12.27 2.74
N ALA A 84 17.29 -13.04 3.55
CA ALA A 84 16.00 -13.61 3.17
C ALA A 84 14.95 -12.52 2.91
N ALA A 85 14.93 -11.47 3.75
CA ALA A 85 14.02 -10.34 3.58
C ALA A 85 14.40 -9.49 2.35
N GLY A 86 15.69 -9.27 2.11
CA GLY A 86 16.18 -8.61 0.90
C GLY A 86 15.82 -9.39 -0.37
N ARG A 87 16.03 -10.71 -0.37
CA ARG A 87 15.61 -11.59 -1.49
C ARG A 87 14.09 -11.56 -1.71
N TYR A 88 13.30 -11.51 -0.63
CA TYR A 88 11.85 -11.39 -0.73
C TYR A 88 11.45 -10.09 -1.43
N ARG A 89 12.05 -8.97 -1.04
CA ARG A 89 11.79 -7.67 -1.67
C ARG A 89 12.12 -7.68 -3.16
N ALA A 90 13.26 -8.24 -3.53
CA ALA A 90 13.70 -8.29 -4.92
C ALA A 90 12.92 -9.28 -5.80
N LYS A 91 12.50 -10.44 -5.24
CA LYS A 91 11.89 -11.53 -6.02
C LYS A 91 10.37 -11.61 -5.90
N ARG A 92 9.78 -10.95 -4.89
CA ARG A 92 8.36 -10.97 -4.57
C ARG A 92 7.80 -9.56 -4.41
N ASP A 93 8.46 -8.57 -5.04
CA ASP A 93 8.01 -7.18 -5.14
C ASP A 93 7.70 -6.53 -3.78
N ALA A 94 8.30 -7.02 -2.69
CA ALA A 94 7.93 -6.65 -1.32
C ALA A 94 6.41 -6.81 -1.03
N ALA A 95 5.73 -7.73 -1.72
CA ALA A 95 4.28 -7.85 -1.71
C ALA A 95 3.72 -8.07 -0.30
N HIS A 96 2.68 -7.33 0.04
CA HIS A 96 2.07 -7.29 1.36
C HIS A 96 0.55 -7.05 1.29
N LEU A 97 -0.10 -7.25 2.41
CA LEU A 97 -1.47 -6.83 2.67
C LEU A 97 -1.42 -5.56 3.52
N ASP A 98 -2.04 -4.49 3.05
CA ASP A 98 -2.14 -3.25 3.81
C ASP A 98 -2.91 -3.45 5.13
N GLY A 99 -2.52 -2.70 6.14
CA GLY A 99 -3.10 -2.81 7.48
C GLY A 99 -2.61 -4.00 8.31
N LEU A 100 -1.97 -5.01 7.71
CA LEU A 100 -1.41 -6.15 8.43
C LEU A 100 -0.01 -5.80 8.97
N LYS A 101 0.08 -5.52 10.25
CA LYS A 101 1.33 -5.12 10.92
C LYS A 101 2.03 -6.30 11.57
N MET A 102 3.36 -6.25 11.61
CA MET A 102 4.18 -7.19 12.38
C MET A 102 4.55 -6.56 13.70
N GLU A 103 4.12 -7.15 14.79
CA GLU A 103 4.43 -6.72 16.15
C GLU A 103 5.67 -7.44 16.70
N LEU A 104 6.54 -6.69 17.32
CA LEU A 104 7.77 -7.19 17.97
C LEU A 104 7.58 -7.25 19.48
N PRO A 105 8.30 -8.10 20.20
CA PRO A 105 9.37 -9.00 19.73
C PRO A 105 8.89 -10.35 19.16
N GLU A 106 7.61 -10.74 19.39
CA GLU A 106 7.08 -12.07 19.05
C GLU A 106 6.94 -12.30 17.56
N ARG A 107 7.05 -11.24 16.74
CA ARG A 107 6.90 -11.26 15.29
C ARG A 107 5.52 -11.74 14.83
N GLN A 108 4.49 -11.45 15.63
CA GLN A 108 3.11 -11.75 15.32
C GLN A 108 2.53 -10.75 14.30
N ARG A 109 1.69 -11.23 13.41
CA ARG A 109 0.99 -10.39 12.44
C ARG A 109 -0.45 -10.19 12.87
N ARG A 110 -0.85 -8.91 12.97
CA ARG A 110 -2.20 -8.53 13.40
C ARG A 110 -2.74 -7.43 12.50
N MET A 111 -4.06 -7.38 12.31
CA MET A 111 -4.70 -6.25 11.64
C MET A 111 -4.67 -5.02 12.54
N GLY A 112 -4.02 -3.99 12.09
CA GLY A 112 -3.93 -2.70 12.79
C GLY A 112 -4.69 -1.57 12.10
N GLU A 113 -5.00 -1.71 10.79
CA GLU A 113 -5.71 -0.70 9.98
C GLU A 113 -6.73 -1.41 9.07
N TYR A 114 -7.89 -0.79 8.89
CA TYR A 114 -9.03 -1.34 8.17
C TYR A 114 -9.37 -0.47 6.96
N HIS A 115 -8.46 -0.43 6.00
CA HIS A 115 -8.62 0.40 4.80
C HIS A 115 -9.82 -0.04 3.96
N ALA A 116 -10.62 0.92 3.49
CA ALA A 116 -11.72 0.65 2.56
C ALA A 116 -11.19 0.27 1.17
N TRP A 117 -10.16 0.96 0.72
CA TRP A 117 -9.52 0.82 -0.59
C TRP A 117 -8.16 1.52 -0.58
N VAL A 118 -7.38 1.29 -1.63
CA VAL A 118 -6.10 1.97 -1.86
C VAL A 118 -6.14 2.64 -3.23
N LEU A 119 -6.09 3.97 -3.27
CA LEU A 119 -6.03 4.74 -4.51
C LEU A 119 -4.62 5.28 -4.71
N GLY A 120 -3.99 4.94 -5.82
CA GLY A 120 -2.68 5.44 -6.19
C GLY A 120 -2.78 6.48 -7.31
N VAL A 121 -2.20 7.64 -7.08
CA VAL A 121 -2.14 8.77 -8.02
C VAL A 121 -0.69 9.04 -8.39
N PRO A 122 -0.27 8.78 -9.66
CA PRO A 122 1.07 9.09 -10.12
C PRO A 122 1.36 10.59 -10.09
N LEU A 123 2.53 10.95 -9.56
CA LEU A 123 3.02 12.33 -9.49
C LEU A 123 4.28 12.55 -10.35
N SER A 124 4.76 11.50 -11.02
CA SER A 124 5.90 11.54 -11.94
C SER A 124 5.63 10.65 -13.16
N GLU A 125 6.28 10.96 -14.27
CA GLU A 125 6.12 10.24 -15.54
C GLU A 125 6.92 8.90 -15.59
N SER A 126 7.72 8.60 -14.57
CA SER A 126 8.54 7.39 -14.56
C SER A 126 7.66 6.14 -14.47
N ALA A 127 7.85 5.22 -15.39
CA ALA A 127 7.22 3.91 -15.45
C ALA A 127 8.08 2.80 -14.82
N ALA A 128 9.30 3.10 -14.38
CA ALA A 128 10.17 2.17 -13.67
C ALA A 128 9.55 1.79 -12.31
N SER A 129 9.74 0.58 -11.85
CA SER A 129 9.16 0.08 -10.59
C SER A 129 7.63 0.19 -10.53
N PRO A 130 6.86 -0.42 -11.44
CA PRO A 130 5.41 -0.37 -11.42
C PRO A 130 4.83 -1.01 -10.15
N LEU A 131 3.59 -0.66 -9.81
CA LEU A 131 2.81 -1.41 -8.84
C LEU A 131 2.64 -2.85 -9.36
N VAL A 132 2.75 -3.81 -8.47
CA VAL A 132 2.47 -5.22 -8.75
C VAL A 132 1.30 -5.67 -7.91
N VAL A 133 0.36 -6.36 -8.55
CA VAL A 133 -0.78 -6.99 -7.88
C VAL A 133 -0.78 -8.48 -8.21
N LEU A 134 -1.03 -9.32 -7.22
CA LEU A 134 -1.31 -10.74 -7.44
C LEU A 134 -2.81 -10.88 -7.72
N GLU A 135 -3.17 -11.09 -8.98
CA GLU A 135 -4.56 -11.11 -9.45
C GLU A 135 -5.37 -12.22 -8.76
N GLY A 136 -6.55 -11.89 -8.25
CA GLY A 136 -7.40 -12.82 -7.50
C GLY A 136 -6.98 -13.05 -6.05
N SER A 137 -5.84 -12.52 -5.60
CA SER A 137 -5.34 -12.70 -4.22
C SER A 137 -6.30 -12.15 -3.16
N HIS A 138 -7.09 -11.13 -3.50
CA HIS A 138 -8.08 -10.53 -2.59
C HIS A 138 -9.14 -11.55 -2.14
N LEU A 139 -9.56 -12.48 -3.01
CA LEU A 139 -10.53 -13.53 -2.65
C LEU A 139 -9.94 -14.50 -1.63
N LYS A 140 -8.68 -14.90 -1.81
CA LYS A 140 -7.98 -15.82 -0.91
C LYS A 140 -7.71 -15.16 0.45
N LEU A 141 -7.27 -13.91 0.45
CA LEU A 141 -7.05 -13.15 1.69
C LEU A 141 -8.36 -12.84 2.42
N ALA A 142 -9.43 -12.49 1.71
CA ALA A 142 -10.75 -12.31 2.31
C ALA A 142 -11.24 -13.62 2.98
N ALA A 143 -11.11 -14.77 2.31
CA ALA A 143 -11.48 -16.06 2.88
C ALA A 143 -10.65 -16.39 4.13
N MET A 144 -9.36 -16.15 4.10
CA MET A 144 -8.47 -16.35 5.26
C MET A 144 -8.87 -15.45 6.44
N LEU A 145 -9.16 -14.18 6.20
CA LEU A 145 -9.57 -13.23 7.24
C LEU A 145 -10.92 -13.60 7.83
N ARG A 146 -11.91 -13.97 7.00
CA ARG A 146 -13.22 -14.45 7.46
C ARG A 146 -13.09 -15.66 8.37
N ALA A 147 -12.28 -16.65 7.98
CA ALA A 147 -12.04 -17.84 8.80
C ALA A 147 -11.31 -17.51 10.11
N ALA A 148 -10.33 -16.62 10.07
CA ALA A 148 -9.56 -16.23 11.26
C ALA A 148 -10.38 -15.42 12.27
N PHE A 149 -11.37 -14.66 11.82
CA PHE A 149 -12.22 -13.82 12.67
C PHE A 149 -13.56 -14.48 13.02
N GLU A 150 -13.82 -15.69 12.53
CA GLU A 150 -15.05 -16.40 12.83
C GLU A 150 -15.23 -16.59 14.35
N GLY A 151 -16.36 -16.14 14.87
CA GLY A 151 -16.67 -16.22 16.31
C GLY A 151 -15.91 -15.23 17.21
N VAL A 152 -15.03 -14.39 16.64
CA VAL A 152 -14.30 -13.37 17.40
C VAL A 152 -15.08 -12.05 17.35
N PRO A 153 -15.31 -11.37 18.50
CA PRO A 153 -15.90 -10.04 18.52
C PRO A 153 -15.08 -9.05 17.70
N GLU A 154 -15.74 -8.11 16.99
CA GLU A 154 -15.08 -7.18 16.07
C GLU A 154 -14.03 -6.29 16.73
N ASP A 155 -14.27 -5.87 17.97
CA ASP A 155 -13.35 -5.07 18.77
C ASP A 155 -12.09 -5.84 19.20
N GLU A 156 -12.12 -7.18 19.14
CA GLU A 156 -11.00 -8.06 19.46
C GLU A 156 -10.18 -8.49 18.22
N TRP A 157 -10.61 -8.20 16.99
CA TRP A 157 -9.90 -8.63 15.76
C TRP A 157 -8.45 -8.18 15.71
N HIS A 158 -8.16 -7.01 16.26
CA HIS A 158 -6.78 -6.50 16.35
C HIS A 158 -5.85 -7.33 17.23
N ARG A 159 -6.39 -8.28 18.02
CA ARG A 159 -5.61 -9.19 18.89
C ARG A 159 -5.37 -10.55 18.26
N VAL A 160 -6.05 -10.89 17.18
CA VAL A 160 -5.93 -12.19 16.52
C VAL A 160 -4.56 -12.30 15.85
N ASP A 161 -3.80 -13.35 16.18
CA ASP A 161 -2.54 -13.66 15.52
C ASP A 161 -2.80 -14.32 14.16
N LEU A 162 -2.54 -13.59 13.10
CA LEU A 162 -2.72 -14.01 11.71
C LEU A 162 -1.44 -14.60 11.10
N THR A 163 -0.36 -14.77 11.86
CA THR A 163 0.97 -15.11 11.33
C THR A 163 0.97 -16.41 10.52
N ALA A 164 0.43 -17.49 11.08
CA ALA A 164 0.42 -18.80 10.42
C ALA A 164 -0.53 -18.79 9.20
N ALA A 165 -1.76 -18.28 9.39
CA ALA A 165 -2.78 -18.23 8.33
C ALA A 165 -2.30 -17.36 7.15
N TYR A 166 -1.76 -16.16 7.43
CA TYR A 166 -1.22 -15.28 6.39
C TYR A 166 -0.01 -15.88 5.69
N THR A 167 0.87 -16.58 6.40
CA THR A 167 2.03 -17.24 5.77
C THR A 167 1.58 -18.32 4.79
N ALA A 168 0.62 -19.14 5.18
CA ALA A 168 0.07 -20.21 4.34
C ALA A 168 -0.61 -19.63 3.07
N VAL A 169 -1.57 -18.71 3.24
CA VAL A 169 -2.31 -18.14 2.11
C VAL A 169 -1.39 -17.34 1.17
N ARG A 170 -0.40 -16.64 1.71
CA ARG A 170 0.58 -15.91 0.89
C ARG A 170 1.42 -16.85 0.04
N SER A 171 1.85 -18.00 0.55
CA SER A 171 2.55 -19.01 -0.24
C SER A 171 1.68 -19.51 -1.39
N GLU A 172 0.44 -19.86 -1.11
CA GLU A 172 -0.54 -20.27 -2.11
C GLU A 172 -0.76 -19.19 -3.18
N ILE A 173 -0.90 -17.93 -2.78
CA ILE A 173 -1.05 -16.80 -3.71
C ILE A 173 0.13 -16.72 -4.67
N PHE A 174 1.37 -16.83 -4.18
CA PHE A 174 2.54 -16.79 -5.06
C PHE A 174 2.67 -17.99 -6.02
N GLU A 175 2.02 -19.09 -5.73
CA GLU A 175 2.01 -20.28 -6.58
C GLU A 175 0.87 -20.25 -7.60
N THR A 176 -0.26 -19.63 -7.26
CA THR A 176 -1.50 -19.78 -8.02
C THR A 176 -2.06 -18.49 -8.63
N CYS A 177 -1.65 -17.33 -8.15
CA CYS A 177 -2.13 -16.03 -8.65
C CYS A 177 -1.16 -15.44 -9.66
N GLN A 178 -1.70 -14.88 -10.73
CA GLN A 178 -0.88 -14.20 -11.73
C GLN A 178 -0.31 -12.90 -11.17
N ARG A 179 1.01 -12.69 -11.38
CA ARG A 179 1.67 -11.42 -11.13
C ARG A 179 1.35 -10.44 -12.26
N VAL A 180 0.73 -9.32 -11.93
CA VAL A 180 0.33 -8.29 -12.90
C VAL A 180 0.98 -6.97 -12.52
N GLU A 181 1.64 -6.32 -13.49
CA GLU A 181 2.13 -4.95 -13.35
C GLU A 181 1.01 -3.96 -13.71
N VAL A 182 0.72 -3.06 -12.81
CA VAL A 182 -0.26 -1.99 -12.98
C VAL A 182 0.50 -0.69 -13.20
N ARG A 183 0.28 -0.09 -14.36
CA ARG A 183 0.89 1.18 -14.77
C ARG A 183 -0.19 2.23 -14.90
N ALA A 184 0.13 3.45 -14.52
CA ALA A 184 -0.70 4.62 -14.74
C ALA A 184 0.21 5.84 -15.00
N ALA A 185 -0.19 6.70 -15.89
CA ALA A 185 0.49 7.95 -16.19
C ALA A 185 0.01 9.08 -15.27
N VAL A 186 0.70 10.22 -15.28
CA VAL A 186 0.21 11.44 -14.60
C VAL A 186 -1.14 11.84 -15.21
N GLY A 187 -2.11 12.11 -14.36
CA GLY A 187 -3.51 12.36 -14.76
C GLY A 187 -4.41 11.12 -14.73
N GLU A 188 -3.83 9.94 -14.59
CA GLU A 188 -4.56 8.70 -14.33
C GLU A 188 -4.49 8.31 -12.84
N ALA A 189 -5.24 7.29 -12.46
CA ALA A 189 -5.20 6.69 -11.14
C ALA A 189 -5.53 5.20 -11.23
N TYR A 190 -5.10 4.43 -10.24
CA TYR A 190 -5.53 3.04 -10.07
C TYR A 190 -6.12 2.83 -8.68
N LEU A 191 -7.16 2.00 -8.64
CA LEU A 191 -7.80 1.58 -7.42
C LEU A 191 -7.44 0.12 -7.13
N VAL A 192 -6.88 -0.13 -5.96
CA VAL A 192 -6.49 -1.47 -5.50
C VAL A 192 -7.47 -1.93 -4.43
N HIS A 193 -7.95 -3.16 -4.58
CA HIS A 193 -8.82 -3.77 -3.58
C HIS A 193 -8.07 -3.93 -2.26
N ARG A 194 -8.71 -3.58 -1.15
CA ARG A 194 -8.13 -3.57 0.21
C ARG A 194 -7.46 -4.89 0.63
N PHE A 195 -7.93 -6.02 0.09
CA PHE A 195 -7.35 -7.34 0.37
C PHE A 195 -6.40 -7.84 -0.72
N ALA A 196 -6.11 -7.07 -1.75
CA ALA A 196 -5.18 -7.50 -2.76
C ALA A 196 -3.75 -7.58 -2.21
N LEU A 197 -3.08 -8.72 -2.43
CA LEU A 197 -1.64 -8.81 -2.18
C LEU A 197 -0.93 -8.01 -3.27
N HIS A 198 -0.24 -6.96 -2.88
CA HIS A 198 0.38 -6.02 -3.80
C HIS A 198 1.75 -5.56 -3.30
N GLY A 199 2.54 -5.01 -4.20
CA GLY A 199 3.87 -4.49 -3.89
C GLY A 199 4.40 -3.62 -5.02
N VAL A 200 5.72 -3.41 -5.05
CA VAL A 200 6.38 -2.58 -6.05
C VAL A 200 7.51 -3.38 -6.69
N ALA A 201 7.50 -3.45 -8.03
CA ALA A 201 8.55 -4.13 -8.78
C ALA A 201 9.92 -3.50 -8.53
N PRO A 202 11.00 -4.29 -8.58
CA PRO A 202 12.35 -3.74 -8.65
C PRO A 202 12.50 -2.73 -9.79
N TRP A 203 13.39 -1.77 -9.60
CA TRP A 203 13.69 -0.79 -10.65
C TRP A 203 14.15 -1.49 -11.92
N SER A 204 13.58 -1.11 -13.04
CA SER A 204 13.92 -1.66 -14.35
C SER A 204 14.01 -0.54 -15.39
N GLY A 205 14.85 -0.76 -16.40
CA GLY A 205 15.05 0.19 -17.49
C GLY A 205 16.16 1.21 -17.24
N ALA A 206 16.32 2.11 -18.21
CA ALA A 206 17.36 3.15 -18.21
C ALA A 206 16.88 4.51 -17.68
N GLU A 207 15.68 4.57 -17.13
CA GLU A 207 15.13 5.79 -16.55
C GLU A 207 15.97 6.26 -15.37
N THR A 208 16.14 7.55 -15.22
CA THR A 208 16.88 8.18 -14.11
C THR A 208 15.98 9.01 -13.20
N ALA A 209 14.79 9.39 -13.69
CA ALA A 209 13.82 10.16 -12.92
C ALA A 209 13.08 9.24 -11.91
N PRO A 210 12.98 9.62 -10.65
CA PRO A 210 12.28 8.82 -9.66
C PRO A 210 10.81 8.60 -10.00
N ARG A 211 10.27 7.44 -9.60
CA ARG A 211 8.83 7.18 -9.66
C ARG A 211 8.19 7.63 -8.35
N MET A 212 7.20 8.52 -8.42
CA MET A 212 6.48 9.05 -7.26
C MET A 212 4.98 8.79 -7.39
N ILE A 213 4.38 8.21 -6.34
CA ILE A 213 2.94 7.96 -6.23
C ILE A 213 2.45 8.52 -4.89
N ALA A 214 1.31 9.22 -4.91
CA ALA A 214 0.53 9.51 -3.72
C ALA A 214 -0.53 8.43 -3.51
N TYR A 215 -0.56 7.83 -2.31
CA TYR A 215 -1.54 6.82 -1.93
C TYR A 215 -2.53 7.38 -0.91
N PHE A 216 -3.81 7.22 -1.22
CA PHE A 216 -4.92 7.50 -0.31
C PHE A 216 -5.54 6.19 0.15
N ARG A 217 -5.71 6.02 1.47
CA ARG A 217 -6.14 4.77 2.09
C ARG A 217 -7.07 5.03 3.27
N PRO A 218 -8.32 5.52 3.03
CA PRO A 218 -9.25 5.78 4.12
C PRO A 218 -9.65 4.49 4.83
N GLU A 219 -9.87 4.59 6.13
CA GLU A 219 -10.32 3.46 6.94
C GLU A 219 -11.84 3.40 7.05
N LEU A 220 -12.36 2.18 7.16
CA LEU A 220 -13.73 1.90 7.57
C LEU A 220 -13.79 1.73 9.09
N THR A 221 -14.65 2.50 9.74
CA THR A 221 -14.91 2.34 11.18
C THR A 221 -15.75 1.09 11.47
N ASP A 222 -16.60 0.70 10.53
CA ASP A 222 -17.37 -0.54 10.59
C ASP A 222 -16.52 -1.70 10.07
N ARG A 223 -15.97 -2.48 10.99
CA ARG A 223 -15.07 -3.62 10.69
C ARG A 223 -15.80 -4.77 10.02
N ARG A 224 -17.08 -4.98 10.33
CA ARG A 224 -17.90 -6.00 9.67
C ARG A 224 -18.08 -5.65 8.20
N ARG A 225 -18.46 -4.42 7.93
CA ARG A 225 -18.55 -3.93 6.55
C ARG A 225 -17.20 -4.04 5.82
N TRP A 226 -16.09 -3.76 6.51
CA TRP A 226 -14.76 -3.92 5.92
C TRP A 226 -14.47 -5.37 5.49
N LEU A 227 -14.93 -6.36 6.26
CA LEU A 227 -14.70 -7.77 5.96
C LEU A 227 -15.65 -8.32 4.89
N GLU A 228 -16.89 -7.83 4.83
CA GLU A 228 -17.99 -8.37 4.02
C GLU A 228 -18.21 -7.63 2.69
N ALA A 229 -17.89 -6.34 2.62
CA ALA A 229 -18.12 -5.56 1.41
C ALA A 229 -17.19 -6.01 0.27
N ASP A 230 -17.76 -6.34 -0.87
CA ASP A 230 -17.08 -6.60 -2.15
C ASP A 230 -17.52 -5.57 -3.20
#